data_c4829252a439fa348385da7358af487a
#
_entry.id   c4829252a439fa348385da7358af487a
#
_cell.length_a   1.000
_cell.length_b   1.000
_cell.length_c   1.000
_cell.angle_alpha   90.00
_cell.angle_beta   90.00
_cell.angle_gamma   90.00
#
_symmetry.space_group_name_H-M   'P 1'
#
loop_
_entity.id
_entity.type
_entity.pdbx_description
1 polymer ?
#
loop_
_entity_poly.entity_id
_entity_poly.type
_entity_poly.pdbx_seq_one_letter_code
_entity_poly.pdbx_strand_id
1 'polypeptide(L)'
;IIKVGLDILWKSLREFTDTAPRPEIMQQLNQLSRAVEGVMDVHDLRVRISGGFYQAEIHIVVDGQLTVVEGHRIAKTVERCLEQEMDALERVIVHVDPAEEG
;
A
#
# COMPACT_ATOMS: atom_id res chain seq x y z
N ILE A 1 7.12 34.67 -19.89
CA ILE A 1 7.23 33.55 -20.86
C ILE A 1 8.26 32.53 -20.36
N ILE A 2 9.43 32.93 -19.90
CA ILE A 2 10.50 32.04 -19.39
C ILE A 2 10.02 31.36 -18.10
N LYS A 3 9.31 32.08 -17.23
CA LYS A 3 8.79 31.55 -15.96
C LYS A 3 7.77 30.42 -16.18
N VAL A 4 6.87 30.60 -17.15
CA VAL A 4 5.86 29.57 -17.46
C VAL A 4 6.54 28.31 -18.00
N GLY A 5 7.55 28.47 -18.86
CA GLY A 5 8.30 27.33 -19.39
C GLY A 5 9.06 26.57 -18.31
N LEU A 6 9.64 27.27 -17.34
CA LEU A 6 10.33 26.65 -16.20
C LEU A 6 9.36 25.92 -15.27
N ASP A 7 8.17 26.46 -15.05
CA ASP A 7 7.13 25.82 -14.23
C ASP A 7 6.67 24.50 -14.87
N ILE A 8 6.45 24.49 -16.17
CA ILE A 8 6.06 23.29 -16.91
C ILE A 8 7.16 22.24 -16.85
N LEU A 9 8.40 22.65 -17.08
CA LEU A 9 9.56 21.75 -17.01
C LEU A 9 9.71 21.14 -15.62
N TRP A 10 9.59 21.96 -14.58
CA TRP A 10 9.69 21.52 -13.20
C TRP A 10 8.59 20.49 -12.85
N LYS A 11 7.37 20.78 -13.27
CA LYS A 11 6.23 19.86 -13.09
C LYS A 11 6.46 18.53 -13.80
N SER A 12 6.97 18.56 -15.03
CA SER A 12 7.28 17.35 -15.79
C SER A 12 8.39 16.55 -15.15
N LEU A 13 9.42 17.19 -14.63
CA LEU A 13 10.49 16.53 -13.90
C LEU A 13 9.98 15.86 -12.62
N ARG A 14 9.04 16.50 -11.92
CA ARG A 14 8.42 15.92 -10.72
C ARG A 14 7.60 14.67 -11.03
N GLU A 15 6.97 14.63 -12.19
CA GLU A 15 6.21 13.45 -12.61
C GLU A 15 7.11 12.28 -12.96
N PHE A 16 8.34 12.55 -13.43
CA PHE A 16 9.31 11.51 -13.76
C PHE A 16 10.10 11.02 -12.54
N THR A 17 10.20 11.81 -11.50
CA THR A 17 10.88 11.38 -10.28
C THR A 17 9.85 10.61 -9.42
N ASP A 18 10.25 9.44 -8.92
CA ASP A 18 9.45 8.70 -7.95
C ASP A 18 9.32 9.54 -6.68
N THR A 19 8.29 10.37 -6.63
CA THR A 19 7.99 11.09 -5.40
C THR A 19 7.40 10.10 -4.41
N ALA A 20 7.93 10.08 -3.20
CA ALA A 20 7.37 9.29 -2.11
C ALA A 20 5.89 9.65 -1.95
N PRO A 21 5.01 8.67 -1.73
CA PRO A 21 3.59 8.96 -1.49
C PRO A 21 3.43 9.82 -0.25
N ARG A 22 2.32 10.55 -0.20
CA ARG A 22 2.02 11.41 0.96
C ARG A 22 1.95 10.57 2.22
N PRO A 23 2.43 11.09 3.36
CA PRO A 23 2.35 10.38 4.64
C PRO A 23 0.93 9.93 4.99
N GLU A 24 -0.08 10.71 4.61
CA GLU A 24 -1.49 10.38 4.85
C GLU A 24 -1.90 9.08 4.15
N ILE A 25 -1.41 8.85 2.96
CA ILE A 25 -1.69 7.62 2.19
C ILE A 25 -1.07 6.41 2.91
N MET A 26 0.17 6.54 3.36
CA MET A 26 0.87 5.49 4.09
C MET A 26 0.13 5.16 5.39
N GLN A 27 -0.30 6.17 6.13
CA GLN A 27 -1.05 6.00 7.37
C GLN A 27 -2.40 5.34 7.13
N GLN A 28 -3.11 5.74 6.09
CA GLN A 28 -4.40 5.17 5.73
C GLN A 28 -4.27 3.68 5.38
N LEU A 29 -3.29 3.32 4.56
CA LEU A 29 -2.99 1.93 4.22
C LEU A 29 -2.71 1.10 5.46
N ASN A 30 -1.88 1.63 6.35
CA ASN A 30 -1.52 0.97 7.59
C ASN A 30 -2.73 0.76 8.50
N GLN A 31 -3.51 1.80 8.73
CA GLN A 31 -4.69 1.76 9.62
C GLN A 31 -5.76 0.81 9.09
N LEU A 32 -6.08 0.88 7.80
CA LEU A 32 -7.07 0.01 7.19
C LEU A 32 -6.66 -1.46 7.26
N SER A 33 -5.39 -1.73 7.01
CA SER A 33 -4.87 -3.10 7.07
C SER A 33 -4.88 -3.66 8.48
N ARG A 34 -4.50 -2.87 9.48
CA ARG A 34 -4.51 -3.29 10.88
C ARG A 34 -5.91 -3.51 11.42
N ALA A 35 -6.92 -2.87 10.85
CA ALA A 35 -8.31 -2.99 11.29
C ALA A 35 -8.96 -4.31 10.84
N VAL A 36 -8.36 -5.02 9.90
CA VAL A 36 -8.89 -6.30 9.42
C VAL A 36 -8.69 -7.37 10.49
N GLU A 37 -9.76 -8.10 10.80
CA GLU A 37 -9.71 -9.18 11.77
C GLU A 37 -8.71 -10.25 11.35
N GLY A 38 -7.85 -10.66 12.28
CA GLY A 38 -6.82 -11.65 12.02
C GLY A 38 -5.45 -11.05 11.72
N VAL A 39 -5.36 -9.77 11.41
CA VAL A 39 -4.09 -9.07 11.22
C VAL A 39 -3.53 -8.67 12.58
N MET A 40 -2.37 -9.22 12.92
CA MET A 40 -1.69 -8.95 14.20
C MET A 40 -0.75 -7.76 14.09
N ASP A 41 -0.13 -7.57 12.94
CA ASP A 41 0.78 -6.47 12.68
C ASP A 41 0.90 -6.22 11.18
N VAL A 42 1.46 -5.07 10.84
CA VAL A 42 1.71 -4.66 9.45
C VAL A 42 3.12 -4.11 9.39
N HIS A 43 3.90 -4.53 8.38
CA HIS A 43 5.24 -4.01 8.18
C HIS A 43 5.60 -3.98 6.69
N ASP A 44 6.76 -3.40 6.39
CA ASP A 44 7.30 -3.32 5.02
C ASP A 44 6.29 -2.79 4.00
N LEU A 45 5.59 -1.73 4.38
CA LEU A 45 4.65 -1.08 3.49
C LEU A 45 5.41 -0.28 2.43
N ARG A 46 5.22 -0.65 1.17
CA ARG A 46 5.83 0.03 0.04
C ARG A 46 4.76 0.49 -0.91
N VAL A 47 4.85 1.74 -1.33
CA VAL A 47 3.89 2.34 -2.26
C VAL A 47 4.65 2.98 -3.40
N ARG A 48 4.21 2.68 -4.61
CA ARG A 48 4.74 3.27 -5.83
C ARG A 48 3.63 4.05 -6.53
N ILE A 49 3.97 5.20 -7.06
CA ILE A 49 3.04 6.02 -7.85
C ILE A 49 3.40 5.85 -9.32
N SER A 50 2.42 5.52 -10.14
CA SER A 50 2.60 5.36 -11.57
C SER A 50 1.37 5.89 -12.30
N GLY A 51 1.56 6.89 -13.15
CA GLY A 51 0.48 7.46 -13.96
C GLY A 51 -0.71 8.00 -13.16
N GLY A 52 -0.46 8.51 -11.97
CA GLY A 52 -1.51 9.03 -11.09
C GLY A 52 -2.21 7.98 -10.24
N PHE A 53 -1.81 6.73 -10.35
CA PHE A 53 -2.35 5.63 -9.54
C PHE A 53 -1.30 5.10 -8.58
N TYR A 54 -1.77 4.52 -7.49
CA TYR A 54 -0.91 3.89 -6.48
C TYR A 54 -0.85 2.38 -6.68
N GLN A 55 0.34 1.83 -6.50
CA GLN A 55 0.56 0.40 -6.37
C GLN A 55 1.17 0.16 -5.00
N ALA A 56 0.55 -0.69 -4.20
CA ALA A 56 1.00 -0.95 -2.84
C ALA A 56 1.41 -2.39 -2.66
N GLU A 57 2.43 -2.59 -1.83
CA GLU A 57 2.87 -3.89 -1.37
C GLU A 57 2.95 -3.81 0.15
N ILE A 58 2.34 -4.77 0.83
CA ILE A 58 2.22 -4.76 2.27
C ILE A 58 2.43 -6.17 2.83
N HIS A 59 3.12 -6.25 3.96
CA HIS A 59 3.28 -7.48 4.72
C HIS A 59 2.35 -7.43 5.92
N ILE A 60 1.47 -8.41 6.03
CA ILE A 60 0.63 -8.58 7.23
C ILE A 60 1.16 -9.76 8.03
N VAL A 61 1.11 -9.63 9.33
CA VAL A 61 1.50 -10.70 10.26
C VAL A 61 0.23 -11.33 10.81
N VAL A 62 0.13 -12.64 10.71
CA VAL A 62 -1.01 -13.41 11.21
C VAL A 62 -0.52 -14.53 12.13
N ASP A 63 -1.44 -15.15 12.85
CA ASP A 63 -1.12 -16.30 13.68
C ASP A 63 -0.52 -17.43 12.82
N GLY A 64 0.67 -17.88 13.17
CA GLY A 64 1.37 -18.94 12.45
C GLY A 64 0.68 -20.32 12.52
N GLN A 65 -0.28 -20.50 13.42
CA GLN A 65 -1.06 -21.74 13.54
C GLN A 65 -2.24 -21.81 12.56
N LEU A 66 -2.53 -20.73 11.86
CA LEU A 66 -3.60 -20.73 10.86
C LEU A 66 -3.26 -21.63 9.68
N THR A 67 -4.28 -22.18 9.04
CA THR A 67 -4.09 -22.87 7.77
C THR A 67 -3.75 -21.87 6.67
N VAL A 68 -3.15 -22.36 5.58
CA VAL A 68 -2.90 -21.53 4.40
C VAL A 68 -4.19 -20.90 3.88
N VAL A 69 -5.30 -21.66 3.90
CA VAL A 69 -6.62 -21.17 3.47
C VAL A 69 -7.07 -19.98 4.34
N GLU A 70 -6.93 -20.10 5.64
CA GLU A 70 -7.31 -19.03 6.57
C GLU A 70 -6.45 -17.78 6.39
N GLY A 71 -5.13 -17.96 6.28
CA GLY A 71 -4.21 -16.85 6.03
C GLY A 71 -4.48 -16.16 4.71
N HIS A 72 -4.74 -16.92 3.67
CA HIS A 72 -5.10 -16.39 2.36
C HIS A 72 -6.39 -15.58 2.40
N ARG A 73 -7.38 -16.06 3.15
CA ARG A 73 -8.66 -15.35 3.32
C ARG A 73 -8.46 -14.00 3.98
N ILE A 74 -7.62 -13.93 5.01
CA ILE A 74 -7.27 -12.67 5.67
C ILE A 74 -6.61 -11.71 4.66
N ALA A 75 -5.65 -12.19 3.90
CA ALA A 75 -4.97 -11.40 2.87
C ALA A 75 -5.96 -10.84 1.84
N LYS A 76 -6.89 -11.65 1.38
CA LYS A 76 -7.92 -11.24 0.43
C LYS A 76 -8.85 -10.19 1.02
N THR A 77 -9.15 -10.30 2.30
CA THR A 77 -9.96 -9.31 3.01
C THR A 77 -9.24 -7.96 3.08
N VAL A 78 -7.95 -7.98 3.39
CA VAL A 78 -7.11 -6.76 3.38
C VAL A 78 -7.10 -6.13 1.99
N GLU A 79 -6.85 -6.93 0.96
CA GLU A 79 -6.80 -6.48 -0.43
C GLU A 79 -8.11 -5.78 -0.83
N ARG A 80 -9.24 -6.41 -0.56
CA ARG A 80 -10.57 -5.85 -0.87
C ARG A 80 -10.84 -4.57 -0.10
N CYS A 81 -10.50 -4.55 1.17
CA CYS A 81 -10.70 -3.38 2.02
C CYS A 81 -9.93 -2.18 1.47
N LEU A 82 -8.67 -2.38 1.14
CA LEU A 82 -7.83 -1.31 0.59
C LEU A 82 -8.34 -0.82 -0.76
N GLU A 83 -8.73 -1.73 -1.64
CA GLU A 83 -9.26 -1.39 -2.95
C GLU A 83 -10.57 -0.61 -2.86
N GLN A 84 -11.45 -0.95 -1.91
CA GLN A 84 -12.73 -0.28 -1.72
C GLN A 84 -12.59 1.10 -1.12
N GLU A 85 -11.65 1.26 -0.18
CA GLU A 85 -11.50 2.50 0.57
C GLU A 85 -10.57 3.52 -0.11
N MET A 86 -9.78 3.08 -1.07
CA MET A 86 -8.79 3.93 -1.72
C MET A 86 -8.95 3.90 -3.23
N ASP A 87 -9.64 4.89 -3.77
CA ASP A 87 -9.98 4.96 -5.19
C ASP A 87 -8.76 4.99 -6.13
N ALA A 88 -7.68 5.63 -5.69
CA ALA A 88 -6.47 5.76 -6.50
C ALA A 88 -5.57 4.51 -6.45
N LEU A 89 -5.94 3.51 -5.66
CA LEU A 89 -5.15 2.29 -5.53
C LEU A 89 -5.47 1.34 -6.69
N GLU A 90 -4.52 1.20 -7.60
CA GLU A 90 -4.67 0.37 -8.79
C GLU A 90 -4.39 -1.10 -8.49
N ARG A 91 -3.39 -1.35 -7.65
CA ARG A 91 -2.93 -2.70 -7.36
C ARG A 91 -2.40 -2.79 -5.94
N VAL A 92 -2.76 -3.85 -5.26
CA VAL A 92 -2.19 -4.15 -3.95
C VAL A 92 -1.73 -5.61 -3.92
N ILE A 93 -0.54 -5.82 -3.40
CA ILE A 93 0.03 -7.15 -3.15
C ILE A 93 0.14 -7.29 -1.65
N VAL A 94 -0.48 -8.32 -1.10
CA VAL A 94 -0.47 -8.61 0.34
C VAL A 94 0.34 -9.88 0.57
N HIS A 95 1.45 -9.75 1.30
CA HIS A 95 2.25 -10.89 1.76
C HIS A 95 1.78 -11.27 3.17
N VAL A 96 1.68 -12.56 3.42
CA VAL A 96 1.27 -13.09 4.71
C VAL A 96 2.48 -13.69 5.41
N ASP A 97 2.81 -13.14 6.57
CA ASP A 97 3.94 -13.61 7.37
C ASP A 97 3.43 -14.19 8.69
N PRO A 98 3.99 -15.31 9.16
CA PRO A 98 3.61 -15.86 10.46
C PRO A 98 4.23 -15.06 11.60
N ALA A 99 3.47 -14.87 12.69
CA ALA A 99 3.92 -14.10 13.85
C ALA A 99 5.12 -14.70 14.57
N GLU A 100 5.37 -15.98 14.37
CA GLU A 100 6.38 -16.74 15.11
C GLU A 100 7.76 -16.74 14.45
N GLU A 101 7.89 -16.16 13.27
CA GLU A 101 9.20 -15.94 12.66
C GLU A 101 9.81 -14.69 13.28
N GLY A 102 10.62 -14.92 14.23
CA GLY A 102 11.34 -13.86 14.91
C GLY A 102 12.48 -13.28 14.11
#